data_8eb8d51413fb90fa0764289627eee516
#
_entry.id   8eb8d51413fb90fa0764289627eee516
#
_cell.length_a   1.000
_cell.length_b   1.000
_cell.length_c   1.000
_cell.angle_alpha   90.00
_cell.angle_beta   90.00
_cell.angle_gamma   90.00
#
_symmetry.space_group_name_H-M   'P 1'
#
loop_
_entity.id
_entity.type
_entity.pdbx_description
1 polymer ?
#
loop_
_entity_poly.entity_id
_entity_poly.type
_entity_poly.pdbx_seq_one_letter_code
_entity_poly.pdbx_strand_id
1 'polypeptide(L)'
;MTTTRRHLTRDDLAPLARAATGRALTGVTRLRGGSRKGVYRLALDDGTTVVAYVWSPDEDYWDAGPSDPRDPFSAGTGPDVFTAAHDRLVTSGVRTPRLLYADTTMDAVVVEDMRGGSLEEALERDPVAGRAALELLAAELATLHAQEGPAFGKVGLVDNGGTSSSDSAARRITEGALRHIEQAAVRDERIAGVREELEETVRRLAKAVRPRARHTLIHGELGADHVLLDDRGRPALIDIEGLMYFDVEWEHVFLRIRFGSHYDVLRGADLDEDRMRLYRLALHVSLVAGPLRLIEGDFPNPDGMREIAESNLVRVLELMGR
;
A
#
# COMPACT_ATOMS: atom_id res chain seq x y z
N MET A 1 10.70 24.56 11.77
CA MET A 1 11.69 23.90 12.63
C MET A 1 11.83 22.47 12.12
N THR A 2 12.97 22.10 11.58
CA THR A 2 13.22 20.72 11.12
C THR A 2 13.35 19.83 12.36
N THR A 3 12.34 19.00 12.62
CA THR A 3 12.41 18.03 13.70
C THR A 3 13.45 16.98 13.31
N THR A 4 14.53 16.85 14.11
CA THR A 4 15.54 15.82 13.86
C THR A 4 14.92 14.47 14.20
N ARG A 5 14.63 13.63 13.20
CA ARG A 5 14.09 12.27 13.37
C ARG A 5 15.15 11.36 13.98
N ARG A 6 14.77 10.59 14.99
CA ARG A 6 15.64 9.59 15.62
C ARG A 6 15.34 8.21 15.07
N HIS A 7 16.24 7.69 14.23
CA HIS A 7 16.16 6.28 13.83
C HIS A 7 16.69 5.35 14.93
N LEU A 8 16.13 4.15 15.00
CA LEU A 8 16.49 3.16 15.99
C LEU A 8 17.89 2.60 15.73
N THR A 9 18.62 2.40 16.83
CA THR A 9 19.98 1.85 16.86
C THR A 9 19.97 0.35 17.15
N ARG A 10 21.14 -0.29 17.11
CA ARG A 10 21.31 -1.68 17.52
C ARG A 10 20.85 -1.91 18.97
N ASP A 11 21.17 -0.99 19.87
CA ASP A 11 20.86 -1.15 21.30
C ASP A 11 19.34 -1.01 21.54
N ASP A 12 18.65 -0.16 20.77
CA ASP A 12 17.19 -0.04 20.83
C ASP A 12 16.48 -1.34 20.33
N LEU A 13 17.04 -2.01 19.31
CA LEU A 13 16.42 -3.18 18.65
C LEU A 13 16.91 -4.53 19.21
N ALA A 14 17.96 -4.56 20.05
CA ALA A 14 18.48 -5.80 20.62
C ALA A 14 17.47 -6.58 21.48
N PRO A 15 16.63 -5.95 22.32
CA PRO A 15 15.57 -6.66 23.04
C PRO A 15 14.55 -7.32 22.11
N LEU A 16 14.12 -6.61 21.05
CA LEU A 16 13.17 -7.11 20.05
C LEU A 16 13.72 -8.33 19.30
N ALA A 17 14.98 -8.24 18.82
CA ALA A 17 15.65 -9.35 18.15
C ALA A 17 15.75 -10.59 19.06
N ARG A 18 16.09 -10.39 20.33
CA ARG A 18 16.20 -11.45 21.32
C ARG A 18 14.84 -12.11 21.59
N ALA A 19 13.79 -11.32 21.75
CA ALA A 19 12.44 -11.83 21.96
C ALA A 19 11.93 -12.65 20.77
N ALA A 20 12.17 -12.15 19.56
CA ALA A 20 11.70 -12.77 18.33
C ALA A 20 12.46 -14.07 17.97
N THR A 21 13.76 -14.16 18.27
CA THR A 21 14.63 -15.22 17.72
C THR A 21 15.41 -16.00 18.77
N GLY A 22 15.49 -15.53 20.01
CA GLY A 22 16.37 -16.06 21.04
C GLY A 22 17.87 -15.77 20.81
N ARG A 23 18.23 -15.02 19.73
CA ARG A 23 19.59 -14.74 19.30
C ARG A 23 20.06 -13.35 19.67
N ALA A 24 21.38 -13.14 19.69
CA ALA A 24 21.96 -11.82 19.90
C ALA A 24 22.02 -11.03 18.58
N LEU A 25 21.69 -9.74 18.67
CA LEU A 25 21.78 -8.82 17.53
C LEU A 25 23.21 -8.37 17.34
N THR A 26 23.77 -8.59 16.13
CA THR A 26 25.15 -8.23 15.78
C THR A 26 25.21 -6.99 14.88
N GLY A 27 24.18 -6.71 14.09
CA GLY A 27 24.13 -5.56 13.20
C GLY A 27 22.70 -5.14 12.86
N VAL A 28 22.53 -3.85 12.51
CA VAL A 28 21.27 -3.26 12.09
C VAL A 28 21.52 -2.45 10.81
N THR A 29 20.65 -2.64 9.83
CA THR A 29 20.63 -1.83 8.61
C THR A 29 19.20 -1.33 8.39
N ARG A 30 19.01 0.01 8.43
CA ARG A 30 17.74 0.59 8.02
C ARG A 30 17.61 0.47 6.50
N LEU A 31 16.55 -0.20 6.06
CA LEU A 31 16.24 -0.36 4.63
C LEU A 31 15.55 0.90 4.10
N ARG A 32 15.71 1.14 2.80
CA ARG A 32 14.98 2.21 2.11
C ARG A 32 13.53 1.81 1.91
N GLY A 33 12.66 2.78 1.82
CA GLY A 33 11.23 2.60 1.65
C GLY A 33 10.47 2.79 2.96
N GLY A 34 9.15 2.82 2.84
CA GLY A 34 8.27 3.14 3.95
C GLY A 34 8.15 4.65 4.19
N SER A 35 6.92 5.15 4.17
CA SER A 35 6.61 6.54 4.53
C SER A 35 5.89 6.64 5.88
N ARG A 36 5.53 5.47 6.47
CA ARG A 36 4.79 5.38 7.74
C ARG A 36 5.42 4.46 8.78
N LYS A 37 6.44 3.70 8.41
CA LYS A 37 7.14 2.76 9.30
C LYS A 37 8.62 2.68 8.97
N GLY A 38 9.45 2.44 9.97
CA GLY A 38 10.84 2.07 9.80
C GLY A 38 10.96 0.59 9.44
N VAL A 39 11.83 0.29 8.48
CA VAL A 39 12.15 -1.08 8.07
C VAL A 39 13.60 -1.35 8.38
N TYR A 40 13.87 -2.34 9.24
CA TYR A 40 15.20 -2.63 9.74
C TYR A 40 15.57 -4.10 9.50
N ARG A 41 16.66 -4.34 8.77
CA ARG A 41 17.26 -5.67 8.69
C ARG A 41 18.16 -5.88 9.90
N LEU A 42 17.90 -6.95 10.64
CA LEU A 42 18.58 -7.33 11.87
C LEU A 42 19.49 -8.52 11.59
N ALA A 43 20.82 -8.34 11.71
CA ALA A 43 21.79 -9.43 11.60
C ALA A 43 21.97 -10.09 12.95
N LEU A 44 21.93 -11.43 13.01
CA LEU A 44 22.00 -12.24 14.20
C LEU A 44 23.37 -12.91 14.36
N ASP A 45 23.67 -13.38 15.57
CA ASP A 45 24.94 -14.00 15.93
C ASP A 45 25.20 -15.35 15.26
N ASP A 46 24.19 -15.99 14.68
CA ASP A 46 24.29 -17.21 13.88
C ASP A 46 24.46 -16.94 12.37
N GLY A 47 24.63 -15.68 11.97
CA GLY A 47 24.76 -15.25 10.58
C GLY A 47 23.46 -15.16 9.81
N THR A 48 22.31 -15.46 10.42
CA THR A 48 20.99 -15.27 9.81
C THR A 48 20.51 -13.82 9.93
N THR A 49 19.45 -13.46 9.21
CA THR A 49 18.84 -12.15 9.29
C THR A 49 17.32 -12.25 9.40
N VAL A 50 16.71 -11.26 10.03
CA VAL A 50 15.25 -11.04 10.08
C VAL A 50 14.96 -9.57 9.80
N VAL A 51 13.72 -9.23 9.50
CA VAL A 51 13.30 -7.84 9.26
C VAL A 51 12.33 -7.39 10.36
N ALA A 52 12.59 -6.21 10.93
CA ALA A 52 11.68 -5.55 11.84
C ALA A 52 10.96 -4.40 11.14
N TYR A 53 9.64 -4.34 11.29
CA TYR A 53 8.82 -3.16 10.98
C TYR A 53 8.50 -2.45 12.29
N VAL A 54 8.73 -1.14 12.33
CA VAL A 54 8.52 -0.34 13.55
C VAL A 54 7.69 0.88 13.22
N TRP A 55 6.56 1.02 13.88
CA TRP A 55 5.69 2.19 13.75
C TRP A 55 6.00 3.17 14.88
N SER A 56 6.69 4.24 14.55
CA SER A 56 6.99 5.31 15.49
C SER A 56 6.77 6.67 14.83
N PRO A 57 6.54 7.75 15.60
CA PRO A 57 6.39 9.10 15.04
C PRO A 57 7.61 9.54 14.23
N ASP A 58 8.81 9.08 14.57
CA ASP A 58 10.05 9.41 13.86
C ASP A 58 10.15 8.70 12.49
N GLU A 59 9.36 7.66 12.25
CA GLU A 59 9.31 6.89 11.00
C GLU A 59 8.06 7.21 10.15
N ASP A 60 7.11 7.99 10.68
CA ASP A 60 5.93 8.44 9.94
C ASP A 60 6.18 9.85 9.37
N TYR A 61 6.21 9.96 8.05
CA TYR A 61 6.39 11.21 7.30
C TYR A 61 5.07 11.89 6.93
N TRP A 62 3.94 11.25 7.27
CA TRP A 62 2.64 11.83 7.04
C TRP A 62 2.15 12.59 8.26
N ASP A 63 1.39 13.66 8.03
CA ASP A 63 0.74 14.36 9.13
C ASP A 63 -0.18 13.40 9.89
N ALA A 64 -0.05 13.38 11.21
CA ALA A 64 -0.93 12.64 12.09
C ALA A 64 -2.32 13.28 12.11
N GLY A 65 -3.15 12.92 11.12
CA GLY A 65 -4.57 13.22 11.13
C GLY A 65 -5.33 12.24 12.03
N PRO A 66 -6.58 12.57 12.41
CA PRO A 66 -7.42 11.62 13.14
C PRO A 66 -7.60 10.35 12.31
N SER A 67 -7.22 9.21 12.90
CA SER A 67 -7.42 7.90 12.28
C SER A 67 -8.81 7.39 12.66
N ASP A 68 -9.71 7.20 11.67
CA ASP A 68 -10.94 6.44 11.86
C ASP A 68 -10.71 4.99 11.41
N PRO A 69 -10.68 4.00 12.31
CA PRO A 69 -10.47 2.60 11.93
C PRO A 69 -11.58 2.05 11.02
N ARG A 70 -12.73 2.74 10.93
CA ARG A 70 -13.83 2.42 10.02
C ARG A 70 -13.65 2.99 8.62
N ASP A 71 -12.65 3.86 8.40
CA ASP A 71 -12.28 4.31 7.06
C ASP A 71 -11.25 3.37 6.44
N PRO A 72 -11.56 2.68 5.32
CA PRO A 72 -10.63 1.74 4.68
C PRO A 72 -9.31 2.40 4.24
N PHE A 73 -9.29 3.72 4.01
CA PHE A 73 -8.10 4.48 3.64
C PHE A 73 -7.45 5.22 4.81
N SER A 74 -7.95 5.02 6.02
CA SER A 74 -7.25 5.47 7.22
C SER A 74 -5.91 4.75 7.35
N ALA A 75 -4.92 5.47 7.88
CA ALA A 75 -3.61 4.89 8.14
C ALA A 75 -3.74 3.61 8.96
N GLY A 76 -3.34 2.49 8.35
CA GLY A 76 -3.18 1.22 9.07
C GLY A 76 -1.79 1.19 9.68
N THR A 77 -1.68 1.41 10.98
CA THR A 77 -0.39 1.41 11.67
C THR A 77 -0.43 0.47 12.87
N GLY A 78 0.72 -0.14 13.14
CA GLY A 78 0.90 -0.95 14.33
C GLY A 78 0.77 -2.47 14.13
N PRO A 79 1.21 -3.24 15.14
CA PRO A 79 1.28 -4.69 15.08
C PRO A 79 -0.07 -5.37 14.87
N ASP A 80 -1.15 -4.84 15.45
CA ASP A 80 -2.48 -5.45 15.36
C ASP A 80 -3.03 -5.41 13.93
N VAL A 81 -2.86 -4.28 13.22
CA VAL A 81 -3.28 -4.14 11.82
C VAL A 81 -2.46 -5.05 10.92
N PHE A 82 -1.14 -5.08 11.13
CA PHE A 82 -0.25 -5.99 10.40
C PHE A 82 -0.62 -7.45 10.62
N THR A 83 -0.80 -7.86 11.88
CA THR A 83 -1.13 -9.24 12.25
C THR A 83 -2.46 -9.69 11.65
N ALA A 84 -3.51 -8.85 11.71
CA ALA A 84 -4.80 -9.15 11.09
C ALA A 84 -4.67 -9.36 9.57
N ALA A 85 -3.90 -8.53 8.88
CA ALA A 85 -3.63 -8.67 7.45
C ALA A 85 -2.80 -9.92 7.13
N HIS A 86 -1.73 -10.17 7.91
CA HIS A 86 -0.89 -11.35 7.78
C HIS A 86 -1.70 -12.65 7.94
N ASP A 87 -2.48 -12.76 9.00
CA ASP A 87 -3.29 -13.96 9.30
C ASP A 87 -4.34 -14.20 8.22
N ARG A 88 -4.94 -13.12 7.68
CA ARG A 88 -5.89 -13.21 6.57
C ARG A 88 -5.21 -13.73 5.30
N LEU A 89 -4.04 -13.24 4.92
CA LEU A 89 -3.29 -13.73 3.77
C LEU A 89 -2.93 -15.20 3.93
N VAL A 90 -2.37 -15.59 5.07
CA VAL A 90 -1.99 -16.99 5.37
C VAL A 90 -3.22 -17.90 5.30
N THR A 91 -4.35 -17.51 5.89
CA THR A 91 -5.60 -18.27 5.88
C THR A 91 -6.17 -18.39 4.45
N SER A 92 -5.97 -17.38 3.62
CA SER A 92 -6.39 -17.38 2.21
C SER A 92 -5.44 -18.18 1.30
N GLY A 93 -4.32 -18.69 1.82
CA GLY A 93 -3.30 -19.39 1.05
C GLY A 93 -2.41 -18.48 0.20
N VAL A 94 -2.42 -17.18 0.46
CA VAL A 94 -1.58 -16.18 -0.22
C VAL A 94 -0.31 -15.95 0.58
N ARG A 95 0.82 -15.90 -0.11
CA ARG A 95 2.11 -15.86 0.54
C ARG A 95 2.50 -14.45 0.99
N THR A 96 3.00 -14.36 2.21
CA THR A 96 3.62 -13.17 2.81
C THR A 96 4.81 -13.63 3.66
N PRO A 97 5.81 -12.78 3.99
CA PRO A 97 6.88 -13.14 4.91
C PRO A 97 6.31 -13.63 6.23
N ARG A 98 6.84 -14.74 6.74
CA ARG A 98 6.36 -15.35 7.99
C ARG A 98 6.54 -14.40 9.15
N LEU A 99 5.48 -14.15 9.92
CA LEU A 99 5.52 -13.41 11.17
C LEU A 99 6.22 -14.25 12.24
N LEU A 100 7.26 -13.72 12.85
CA LEU A 100 8.05 -14.36 13.90
C LEU A 100 7.68 -13.85 15.28
N TYR A 101 7.40 -12.55 15.39
CA TYR A 101 7.09 -11.91 16.67
C TYR A 101 6.33 -10.60 16.45
N ALA A 102 5.41 -10.29 17.36
CA ALA A 102 4.74 -9.00 17.42
C ALA A 102 4.91 -8.40 18.82
N ASP A 103 5.31 -7.14 18.90
CA ASP A 103 5.52 -6.40 20.14
C ASP A 103 4.65 -5.15 20.16
N THR A 104 3.60 -5.17 20.95
CA THR A 104 2.68 -4.04 21.10
C THR A 104 3.24 -2.92 21.97
N THR A 105 4.31 -3.17 22.74
CA THR A 105 4.97 -2.15 23.57
C THR A 105 5.90 -1.26 22.72
N MET A 106 6.59 -1.88 21.76
CA MET A 106 7.47 -1.18 20.83
C MET A 106 6.76 -0.76 19.53
N ASP A 107 5.48 -1.08 19.38
CA ASP A 107 4.76 -0.95 18.10
C ASP A 107 5.57 -1.54 16.93
N ALA A 108 5.97 -2.81 17.07
CA ALA A 108 6.86 -3.46 16.11
C ALA A 108 6.44 -4.90 15.81
N VAL A 109 6.80 -5.37 14.62
CA VAL A 109 6.76 -6.80 14.28
C VAL A 109 8.11 -7.23 13.71
N VAL A 110 8.43 -8.51 13.89
CA VAL A 110 9.60 -9.14 13.28
C VAL A 110 9.12 -10.22 12.31
N VAL A 111 9.60 -10.17 11.09
CA VAL A 111 9.24 -11.09 10.01
C VAL A 111 10.48 -11.75 9.40
N GLU A 112 10.25 -12.81 8.64
CA GLU A 112 11.25 -13.48 7.80
C GLU A 112 11.92 -12.47 6.85
N ASP A 113 13.24 -12.57 6.67
CA ASP A 113 14.00 -11.79 5.68
C ASP A 113 13.98 -12.49 4.32
N MET A 114 13.21 -11.97 3.38
CA MET A 114 13.12 -12.43 2.00
C MET A 114 14.31 -11.89 1.19
N ARG A 115 15.21 -12.76 0.75
CA ARG A 115 16.51 -12.35 0.21
C ARG A 115 16.63 -12.41 -1.32
N GLY A 116 15.58 -12.82 -2.02
CA GLY A 116 15.57 -12.90 -3.49
C GLY A 116 15.40 -11.56 -4.21
N GLY A 117 15.23 -10.46 -3.46
CA GLY A 117 14.97 -9.13 -4.01
C GLY A 117 13.49 -8.89 -4.30
N SER A 118 13.16 -7.75 -4.91
CA SER A 118 11.79 -7.46 -5.33
C SER A 118 11.48 -8.01 -6.73
N LEU A 119 10.20 -8.16 -7.03
CA LEU A 119 9.75 -8.50 -8.38
C LEU A 119 10.11 -7.39 -9.39
N GLU A 120 10.10 -6.12 -8.96
CA GLU A 120 10.54 -4.99 -9.77
C GLU A 120 11.99 -5.18 -10.22
N GLU A 121 12.91 -5.42 -9.27
CA GLU A 121 14.32 -5.71 -9.57
C GLU A 121 14.50 -6.96 -10.46
N ALA A 122 13.66 -7.98 -10.28
CA ALA A 122 13.72 -9.19 -11.09
C ALA A 122 13.28 -8.94 -12.54
N LEU A 123 12.20 -8.17 -12.75
CA LEU A 123 11.71 -7.79 -14.08
C LEU A 123 12.74 -6.95 -14.85
N GLU A 124 13.49 -6.08 -14.16
CA GLU A 124 14.54 -5.26 -14.77
C GLU A 124 15.81 -6.07 -15.08
N ARG A 125 16.26 -6.92 -14.16
CA ARG A 125 17.54 -7.64 -14.25
C ARG A 125 17.47 -8.88 -15.14
N ASP A 126 16.40 -9.66 -15.02
CA ASP A 126 16.16 -10.90 -15.76
C ASP A 126 14.68 -11.01 -16.16
N PRO A 127 14.30 -10.47 -17.34
CA PRO A 127 12.92 -10.46 -17.80
C PRO A 127 12.26 -11.84 -17.89
N VAL A 128 13.04 -12.93 -18.07
CA VAL A 128 12.51 -14.30 -18.14
C VAL A 128 12.12 -14.79 -16.75
N ALA A 129 13.04 -14.69 -15.78
CA ALA A 129 12.76 -15.06 -14.39
C ALA A 129 11.69 -14.13 -13.77
N GLY A 130 11.77 -12.82 -14.04
CA GLY A 130 10.75 -11.84 -13.61
C GLY A 130 9.38 -12.16 -14.16
N ARG A 131 9.28 -12.59 -15.45
CA ARG A 131 8.01 -13.00 -16.05
C ARG A 131 7.44 -14.25 -15.37
N ALA A 132 8.25 -15.25 -15.07
CA ALA A 132 7.82 -16.45 -14.36
C ALA A 132 7.30 -16.12 -12.95
N ALA A 133 7.99 -15.24 -12.21
CA ALA A 133 7.53 -14.77 -10.91
C ALA A 133 6.23 -13.96 -11.00
N LEU A 134 6.05 -13.16 -12.05
CA LEU A 134 4.83 -12.40 -12.32
C LEU A 134 3.62 -13.33 -12.59
N GLU A 135 3.83 -14.44 -13.30
CA GLU A 135 2.79 -15.45 -13.55
C GLU A 135 2.37 -16.17 -12.25
N LEU A 136 3.34 -16.42 -11.36
CA LEU A 136 3.03 -16.92 -10.02
C LEU A 136 2.25 -15.89 -9.19
N LEU A 137 2.62 -14.62 -9.26
CA LEU A 137 1.87 -13.53 -8.62
C LEU A 137 0.43 -13.46 -9.15
N ALA A 138 0.22 -13.62 -10.45
CA ALA A 138 -1.14 -13.65 -11.03
C ALA A 138 -2.01 -14.76 -10.41
N ALA A 139 -1.43 -15.93 -10.13
CA ALA A 139 -2.14 -17.03 -9.46
C ALA A 139 -2.44 -16.70 -7.98
N GLU A 140 -1.49 -16.07 -7.27
CA GLU A 140 -1.70 -15.59 -5.90
C GLU A 140 -2.82 -14.53 -5.85
N LEU A 141 -2.84 -13.57 -6.79
CA LEU A 141 -3.90 -12.57 -6.88
C LEU A 141 -5.26 -13.18 -7.21
N ALA A 142 -5.32 -14.16 -8.09
CA ALA A 142 -6.57 -14.88 -8.37
C ALA A 142 -7.10 -15.57 -7.10
N THR A 143 -6.23 -16.14 -6.28
CA THR A 143 -6.57 -16.75 -5.00
C THR A 143 -7.08 -15.70 -4.00
N LEU A 144 -6.41 -14.55 -3.92
CA LEU A 144 -6.81 -13.42 -3.08
C LEU A 144 -8.18 -12.89 -3.49
N HIS A 145 -8.37 -12.62 -4.78
CA HIS A 145 -9.60 -12.05 -5.33
C HIS A 145 -10.79 -13.02 -5.31
N ALA A 146 -10.56 -14.32 -5.15
CA ALA A 146 -11.64 -15.29 -4.93
C ALA A 146 -12.25 -15.19 -3.52
N GLN A 147 -11.62 -14.47 -2.60
CA GLN A 147 -12.15 -14.23 -1.26
C GLN A 147 -13.11 -13.05 -1.28
N GLU A 148 -14.31 -13.23 -0.71
CA GLU A 148 -15.32 -12.18 -0.64
C GLU A 148 -15.76 -11.92 0.80
N GLY A 149 -16.01 -10.67 1.13
CA GLY A 149 -16.58 -10.22 2.42
C GLY A 149 -17.98 -9.63 2.28
N PRO A 150 -18.79 -9.67 3.35
CA PRO A 150 -20.14 -9.12 3.35
C PRO A 150 -20.18 -7.58 3.45
N ALA A 151 -19.08 -6.96 3.83
CA ALA A 151 -18.91 -5.53 3.99
C ALA A 151 -17.55 -5.10 3.41
N PHE A 152 -17.37 -3.81 3.15
CA PHE A 152 -16.07 -3.27 2.78
C PHE A 152 -15.39 -2.60 3.97
N GLY A 153 -14.08 -2.66 3.99
CA GLY A 153 -13.23 -2.16 5.05
C GLY A 153 -11.98 -3.00 5.24
N LYS A 154 -11.09 -2.56 6.11
CA LYS A 154 -9.89 -3.33 6.46
C LYS A 154 -10.26 -4.69 7.05
N VAL A 155 -9.43 -5.71 6.78
CA VAL A 155 -9.71 -7.09 7.22
C VAL A 155 -9.94 -7.18 8.72
N GLY A 156 -9.11 -6.53 9.53
CA GLY A 156 -9.29 -6.54 10.99
C GLY A 156 -10.64 -5.98 11.48
N LEU A 157 -11.25 -5.06 10.72
CA LEU A 157 -12.60 -4.55 11.01
C LEU A 157 -13.68 -5.55 10.58
N VAL A 158 -13.65 -5.99 9.31
CA VAL A 158 -14.71 -6.79 8.69
C VAL A 158 -14.77 -8.19 9.28
N ASP A 159 -13.62 -8.83 9.50
CA ASP A 159 -13.53 -10.16 10.10
C ASP A 159 -14.04 -10.23 11.55
N ASN A 160 -14.03 -9.08 12.24
CA ASN A 160 -14.64 -8.95 13.57
C ASN A 160 -16.09 -8.43 13.52
N GLY A 161 -16.76 -8.50 12.36
CA GLY A 161 -18.17 -8.13 12.21
C GLY A 161 -18.45 -6.64 12.10
N GLY A 162 -17.39 -5.82 11.96
CA GLY A 162 -17.51 -4.37 11.75
C GLY A 162 -17.77 -4.02 10.28
N THR A 163 -18.04 -2.76 10.03
CA THR A 163 -18.27 -2.23 8.67
C THR A 163 -17.71 -0.82 8.56
N SER A 164 -17.38 -0.41 7.34
CA SER A 164 -16.93 0.95 7.03
C SER A 164 -17.94 2.02 7.50
N SER A 165 -17.44 3.22 7.73
CA SER A 165 -18.26 4.42 8.05
C SER A 165 -19.02 4.99 6.85
N SER A 166 -18.69 4.58 5.62
CA SER A 166 -19.36 5.02 4.39
C SER A 166 -20.40 4.00 3.92
N ASP A 167 -21.41 4.46 3.17
CA ASP A 167 -22.51 3.63 2.66
C ASP A 167 -22.08 2.72 1.48
N SER A 168 -21.01 3.11 0.76
CA SER A 168 -20.48 2.31 -0.35
C SER A 168 -19.02 2.65 -0.65
N ALA A 169 -18.29 1.69 -1.23
CA ALA A 169 -16.91 1.86 -1.69
C ALA A 169 -16.78 3.05 -2.68
N ALA A 170 -17.67 3.12 -3.67
CA ALA A 170 -17.66 4.20 -4.67
C ALA A 170 -17.89 5.57 -4.06
N ARG A 171 -18.78 5.68 -3.06
CA ARG A 171 -18.98 6.94 -2.33
C ARG A 171 -17.72 7.33 -1.56
N ARG A 172 -17.09 6.38 -0.88
CA ARG A 172 -15.85 6.64 -0.14
C ARG A 172 -14.72 7.11 -1.06
N ILE A 173 -14.59 6.50 -2.25
CA ILE A 173 -13.62 6.94 -3.28
C ILE A 173 -13.96 8.36 -3.76
N THR A 174 -15.23 8.64 -4.04
CA THR A 174 -15.69 9.97 -4.50
C THR A 174 -15.34 11.05 -3.48
N GLU A 175 -15.66 10.83 -2.21
CA GLU A 175 -15.36 11.77 -1.12
C GLU A 175 -13.84 11.97 -0.97
N GLY A 176 -13.06 10.90 -1.13
CA GLY A 176 -11.61 10.97 -1.16
C GLY A 176 -11.08 11.81 -2.32
N ALA A 177 -11.58 11.55 -3.53
CA ALA A 177 -11.18 12.29 -4.73
C ALA A 177 -11.45 13.78 -4.61
N LEU A 178 -12.64 14.18 -4.12
CA LEU A 178 -12.98 15.59 -3.91
C LEU A 178 -12.05 16.27 -2.90
N ARG A 179 -11.71 15.61 -1.80
CA ARG A 179 -10.72 16.13 -0.83
C ARG A 179 -9.32 16.25 -1.45
N HIS A 180 -8.90 15.27 -2.24
CA HIS A 180 -7.60 15.33 -2.92
C HIS A 180 -7.54 16.42 -3.99
N ILE A 181 -8.63 16.68 -4.72
CA ILE A 181 -8.72 17.82 -5.65
C ILE A 181 -8.51 19.14 -4.90
N GLU A 182 -9.19 19.33 -3.77
CA GLU A 182 -9.02 20.51 -2.92
C GLU A 182 -7.57 20.66 -2.45
N GLN A 183 -6.97 19.58 -1.93
CA GLN A 183 -5.58 19.56 -1.45
C GLN A 183 -4.56 19.83 -2.57
N ALA A 184 -4.79 19.29 -3.77
CA ALA A 184 -3.93 19.52 -4.92
C ALA A 184 -4.07 20.94 -5.47
N ALA A 185 -5.29 21.49 -5.53
CA ALA A 185 -5.56 22.84 -6.06
C ALA A 185 -4.88 23.96 -5.25
N VAL A 186 -4.68 23.76 -3.94
CA VAL A 186 -3.92 24.73 -3.10
C VAL A 186 -2.42 24.72 -3.41
N ARG A 187 -1.91 23.66 -4.08
CA ARG A 187 -0.49 23.40 -4.29
C ARG A 187 -0.04 23.49 -5.75
N ASP A 188 -0.98 23.37 -6.69
CA ASP A 188 -0.71 23.40 -8.12
C ASP A 188 -1.79 24.19 -8.87
N GLU A 189 -1.34 25.27 -9.55
CA GLU A 189 -2.23 26.19 -10.27
C GLU A 189 -2.95 25.53 -11.47
N ARG A 190 -2.40 24.47 -12.05
CA ARG A 190 -3.03 23.73 -13.16
C ARG A 190 -4.27 22.98 -12.65
N ILE A 191 -4.18 22.37 -11.45
CA ILE A 191 -5.35 21.77 -10.81
C ILE A 191 -6.33 22.84 -10.33
N ALA A 192 -5.85 23.94 -9.78
CA ALA A 192 -6.71 25.06 -9.39
C ALA A 192 -7.54 25.59 -10.56
N GLY A 193 -6.92 25.72 -11.75
CA GLY A 193 -7.58 26.20 -12.96
C GLY A 193 -8.65 25.29 -13.55
N VAL A 194 -8.67 23.99 -13.17
CA VAL A 194 -9.65 23.01 -13.64
C VAL A 194 -10.49 22.41 -12.51
N ARG A 195 -10.39 22.93 -11.30
CA ARG A 195 -10.96 22.35 -10.09
C ARG A 195 -12.45 22.04 -10.24
N GLU A 196 -13.27 23.03 -10.63
CA GLU A 196 -14.74 22.87 -10.71
C GLU A 196 -15.11 21.78 -11.75
N GLU A 197 -14.48 21.80 -12.91
CA GLU A 197 -14.71 20.82 -13.97
C GLU A 197 -14.28 19.40 -13.53
N LEU A 198 -13.17 19.29 -12.80
CA LEU A 198 -12.67 18.03 -12.27
C LEU A 198 -13.59 17.45 -11.20
N GLU A 199 -14.09 18.29 -10.27
CA GLU A 199 -15.07 17.89 -9.27
C GLU A 199 -16.40 17.44 -9.90
N GLU A 200 -16.88 18.17 -10.93
CA GLU A 200 -18.08 17.77 -11.66
C GLU A 200 -17.88 16.44 -12.40
N THR A 201 -16.72 16.24 -13.01
CA THR A 201 -16.37 14.97 -13.67
C THR A 201 -16.36 13.80 -12.67
N VAL A 202 -15.75 13.95 -11.50
CA VAL A 202 -15.79 12.94 -10.44
C VAL A 202 -17.23 12.62 -10.02
N ARG A 203 -18.07 13.64 -9.78
CA ARG A 203 -19.49 13.45 -9.40
C ARG A 203 -20.30 12.77 -10.52
N ARG A 204 -20.02 13.09 -11.77
CA ARG A 204 -20.67 12.48 -12.93
C ARG A 204 -20.29 11.01 -13.07
N LEU A 205 -19.01 10.65 -12.95
CA LEU A 205 -18.55 9.28 -12.98
C LEU A 205 -19.14 8.46 -11.81
N ALA A 206 -19.20 9.04 -10.61
CA ALA A 206 -19.78 8.39 -9.44
C ALA A 206 -21.27 8.02 -9.61
N LYS A 207 -22.05 8.84 -10.33
CA LYS A 207 -23.46 8.56 -10.62
C LYS A 207 -23.68 7.35 -11.53
N ALA A 208 -22.67 6.96 -12.35
CA ALA A 208 -22.77 5.80 -13.22
C ALA A 208 -22.51 4.49 -12.48
N VAL A 209 -21.79 4.54 -11.35
CA VAL A 209 -21.43 3.34 -10.57
C VAL A 209 -22.64 2.76 -9.85
N ARG A 210 -22.93 1.48 -10.08
CA ARG A 210 -24.01 0.77 -9.40
C ARG A 210 -23.56 0.23 -8.04
N PRO A 211 -24.46 0.16 -7.03
CA PRO A 211 -24.14 -0.47 -5.75
C PRO A 211 -23.68 -1.92 -5.91
N ARG A 212 -22.82 -2.39 -5.01
CA ARG A 212 -22.34 -3.78 -4.93
C ARG A 212 -22.56 -4.29 -3.50
N ALA A 213 -22.98 -5.53 -3.37
CA ALA A 213 -23.30 -6.14 -2.06
C ALA A 213 -22.16 -7.01 -1.50
N ARG A 214 -21.21 -7.41 -2.34
CA ARG A 214 -20.04 -8.21 -1.96
C ARG A 214 -18.77 -7.52 -2.37
N HIS A 215 -17.74 -7.63 -1.55
CA HIS A 215 -16.47 -6.97 -1.76
C HIS A 215 -15.35 -8.01 -1.75
N THR A 216 -14.45 -7.86 -2.68
CA THR A 216 -13.31 -8.74 -2.91
C THR A 216 -12.18 -8.39 -1.95
N LEU A 217 -11.45 -9.40 -1.46
CA LEU A 217 -10.22 -9.18 -0.72
C LEU A 217 -9.13 -8.68 -1.66
N ILE A 218 -8.58 -7.49 -1.37
CA ILE A 218 -7.55 -6.83 -2.18
C ILE A 218 -6.39 -6.36 -1.30
N HIS A 219 -5.20 -6.25 -1.89
CA HIS A 219 -4.04 -5.63 -1.23
C HIS A 219 -4.22 -4.12 -1.05
N GLY A 220 -4.78 -3.46 -2.06
CA GLY A 220 -5.16 -2.04 -2.04
C GLY A 220 -4.12 -1.07 -2.58
N GLU A 221 -2.81 -1.43 -2.57
CA GLU A 221 -1.71 -0.60 -3.06
C GLU A 221 -0.58 -1.42 -3.70
N LEU A 222 -0.90 -2.55 -4.36
CA LEU A 222 0.09 -3.47 -4.86
C LEU A 222 0.92 -2.89 -6.02
N GLY A 223 2.25 -2.93 -5.85
CA GLY A 223 3.25 -2.66 -6.87
C GLY A 223 4.28 -3.79 -6.96
N ALA A 224 5.10 -3.82 -7.99
CA ALA A 224 6.14 -4.83 -8.17
C ALA A 224 7.22 -4.75 -7.06
N ASP A 225 7.43 -3.60 -6.46
CA ASP A 225 8.27 -3.33 -5.29
C ASP A 225 7.66 -3.85 -3.97
N HIS A 226 6.32 -4.06 -3.92
CA HIS A 226 5.63 -4.68 -2.79
C HIS A 226 5.53 -6.23 -2.90
N VAL A 227 6.26 -6.81 -3.83
CA VAL A 227 6.38 -8.27 -4.00
C VAL A 227 7.84 -8.66 -3.84
N LEU A 228 8.15 -9.36 -2.76
CA LEU A 228 9.48 -9.95 -2.57
C LEU A 228 9.53 -11.39 -3.10
N LEU A 229 10.71 -11.80 -3.53
CA LEU A 229 10.94 -13.15 -4.00
C LEU A 229 11.75 -13.94 -2.97
N ASP A 230 11.46 -15.24 -2.84
CA ASP A 230 12.33 -16.15 -2.11
C ASP A 230 13.47 -16.67 -3.00
N ASP A 231 14.36 -17.48 -2.43
CA ASP A 231 15.50 -18.07 -3.14
C ASP A 231 15.10 -18.97 -4.33
N ARG A 232 13.81 -19.30 -4.45
CA ARG A 232 13.23 -20.09 -5.54
C ARG A 232 12.43 -19.26 -6.53
N GLY A 233 12.47 -17.91 -6.40
CA GLY A 233 11.73 -16.98 -7.24
C GLY A 233 10.21 -16.96 -6.98
N ARG A 234 9.73 -17.48 -5.84
CA ARG A 234 8.31 -17.45 -5.50
C ARG A 234 7.94 -16.13 -4.85
N PRO A 235 6.84 -15.48 -5.28
CA PRO A 235 6.41 -14.18 -4.75
C PRO A 235 5.88 -14.29 -3.31
N ALA A 236 6.03 -13.21 -2.56
CA ALA A 236 5.40 -12.97 -1.25
C ALA A 236 5.03 -11.50 -1.13
N LEU A 237 3.81 -11.21 -0.72
CA LEU A 237 3.29 -9.85 -0.59
C LEU A 237 3.82 -9.19 0.68
N ILE A 238 4.26 -7.93 0.57
CA ILE A 238 4.63 -7.07 1.68
C ILE A 238 3.83 -5.77 1.63
N ASP A 239 3.98 -4.90 2.63
CA ASP A 239 3.21 -3.65 2.80
C ASP A 239 1.69 -3.89 2.89
N ILE A 240 1.36 -4.89 3.70
CA ILE A 240 0.03 -5.52 3.75
C ILE A 240 -0.98 -4.83 4.66
N GLU A 241 -0.61 -3.75 5.35
CA GLU A 241 -1.49 -3.03 6.29
C GLU A 241 -2.69 -2.37 5.60
N GLY A 242 -2.61 -2.26 4.26
CA GLY A 242 -3.69 -1.82 3.39
C GLY A 242 -4.74 -2.88 3.08
N LEU A 243 -4.48 -4.17 3.40
CA LEU A 243 -5.33 -5.30 3.05
C LEU A 243 -6.79 -5.08 3.50
N MET A 244 -7.73 -5.19 2.56
CA MET A 244 -9.12 -4.88 2.82
C MET A 244 -10.08 -5.63 1.90
N TYR A 245 -11.31 -5.77 2.33
CA TYR A 245 -12.42 -6.10 1.43
C TYR A 245 -12.88 -4.82 0.74
N PHE A 246 -12.81 -4.81 -0.58
CA PHE A 246 -13.16 -3.61 -1.36
C PHE A 246 -13.60 -4.00 -2.78
N ASP A 247 -13.84 -3.01 -3.64
CA ASP A 247 -14.08 -3.25 -5.07
C ASP A 247 -12.75 -3.62 -5.76
N VAL A 248 -12.74 -4.75 -6.46
CA VAL A 248 -11.54 -5.28 -7.13
C VAL A 248 -10.95 -4.30 -8.15
N GLU A 249 -11.81 -3.44 -8.71
CA GLU A 249 -11.38 -2.40 -9.65
C GLU A 249 -10.39 -1.40 -9.02
N TRP A 250 -10.45 -1.18 -7.67
CA TRP A 250 -9.45 -0.39 -6.98
C TRP A 250 -8.06 -1.01 -7.05
N GLU A 251 -7.94 -2.31 -6.83
CA GLU A 251 -6.69 -3.03 -7.03
C GLU A 251 -6.18 -2.88 -8.47
N HIS A 252 -7.07 -3.11 -9.45
CA HIS A 252 -6.69 -3.09 -10.86
C HIS A 252 -6.26 -1.71 -11.38
N VAL A 253 -6.74 -0.59 -10.80
CA VAL A 253 -6.21 0.73 -11.16
C VAL A 253 -4.80 0.95 -10.62
N PHE A 254 -4.46 0.43 -9.44
CA PHE A 254 -3.09 0.40 -8.94
C PHE A 254 -2.19 -0.49 -9.81
N LEU A 255 -2.60 -1.73 -10.05
CA LEU A 255 -1.85 -2.68 -10.88
C LEU A 255 -1.53 -2.09 -12.26
N ARG A 256 -2.47 -1.40 -12.88
CA ARG A 256 -2.23 -0.73 -14.18
C ARG A 256 -1.12 0.31 -14.13
N ILE A 257 -1.09 1.11 -13.08
CA ILE A 257 -0.08 2.17 -12.91
C ILE A 257 1.28 1.57 -12.55
N ARG A 258 1.29 0.64 -11.59
CA ARG A 258 2.51 0.12 -10.97
C ARG A 258 3.21 -0.97 -11.79
N PHE A 259 2.48 -1.71 -12.62
CA PHE A 259 3.05 -2.76 -13.45
C PHE A 259 3.18 -2.38 -14.94
N GLY A 260 2.59 -1.26 -15.36
CA GLY A 260 2.73 -0.73 -16.71
C GLY A 260 2.44 -1.78 -17.80
N SER A 261 3.43 -2.06 -18.66
CA SER A 261 3.34 -3.06 -19.73
C SER A 261 3.16 -4.51 -19.24
N HIS A 262 3.45 -4.78 -17.98
CA HIS A 262 3.29 -6.12 -17.40
C HIS A 262 1.87 -6.39 -16.88
N TYR A 263 1.00 -5.37 -16.82
CA TYR A 263 -0.35 -5.47 -16.28
C TYR A 263 -1.21 -6.56 -16.93
N ASP A 264 -1.06 -6.80 -18.22
CA ASP A 264 -1.89 -7.78 -18.95
C ASP A 264 -1.79 -9.19 -18.39
N VAL A 265 -0.68 -9.53 -17.70
CA VAL A 265 -0.50 -10.82 -17.00
C VAL A 265 -1.37 -10.92 -15.76
N LEU A 266 -1.60 -9.77 -15.10
CA LEU A 266 -2.33 -9.68 -13.83
C LEU A 266 -3.82 -9.35 -14.02
N ARG A 267 -4.22 -9.09 -15.27
CA ARG A 267 -5.58 -8.65 -15.59
C ARG A 267 -6.59 -9.74 -15.24
N GLY A 268 -7.48 -9.44 -14.28
CA GLY A 268 -8.67 -10.24 -14.00
C GLY A 268 -9.74 -10.12 -15.07
N ALA A 269 -10.71 -11.03 -15.05
CA ALA A 269 -11.93 -10.95 -15.84
C ALA A 269 -12.99 -10.08 -15.14
N ASP A 270 -13.96 -9.59 -15.91
CA ASP A 270 -15.20 -8.98 -15.43
C ASP A 270 -15.06 -7.73 -14.54
N LEU A 271 -14.17 -6.80 -14.94
CA LEU A 271 -14.06 -5.49 -14.30
C LEU A 271 -15.18 -4.55 -14.75
N ASP A 272 -15.81 -3.88 -13.79
CA ASP A 272 -16.83 -2.84 -14.05
C ASP A 272 -16.16 -1.57 -14.60
N GLU A 273 -16.43 -1.23 -15.86
CA GLU A 273 -15.79 -0.11 -16.53
C GLU A 273 -16.16 1.26 -15.93
N ASP A 274 -17.35 1.41 -15.34
CA ASP A 274 -17.73 2.68 -14.71
C ASP A 274 -16.94 2.87 -13.39
N ARG A 275 -16.72 1.77 -12.62
CA ARG A 275 -15.80 1.79 -11.47
C ARG A 275 -14.36 2.06 -11.90
N MET A 276 -13.89 1.38 -12.94
CA MET A 276 -12.53 1.58 -13.46
C MET A 276 -12.27 3.04 -13.83
N ARG A 277 -13.23 3.71 -14.48
CA ARG A 277 -13.12 5.14 -14.85
C ARG A 277 -13.08 6.05 -13.63
N LEU A 278 -13.99 5.87 -12.69
CA LEU A 278 -14.03 6.65 -11.46
C LEU A 278 -12.76 6.46 -10.63
N TYR A 279 -12.38 5.20 -10.40
CA TYR A 279 -11.27 4.87 -9.50
C TYR A 279 -9.92 5.27 -10.12
N ARG A 280 -9.77 5.14 -11.43
CA ARG A 280 -8.57 5.62 -12.13
C ARG A 280 -8.39 7.13 -11.97
N LEU A 281 -9.43 7.93 -12.18
CA LEU A 281 -9.34 9.37 -11.98
C LEU A 281 -9.04 9.71 -10.51
N ALA A 282 -9.75 9.10 -9.58
CA ALA A 282 -9.56 9.29 -8.14
C ALA A 282 -8.14 8.95 -7.69
N LEU A 283 -7.57 7.85 -8.21
CA LEU A 283 -6.21 7.44 -7.88
C LEU A 283 -5.17 8.43 -8.43
N HIS A 284 -5.27 8.85 -9.69
CA HIS A 284 -4.35 9.84 -10.24
C HIS A 284 -4.39 11.15 -9.44
N VAL A 285 -5.57 11.63 -9.06
CA VAL A 285 -5.71 12.82 -8.21
C VAL A 285 -5.06 12.61 -6.84
N SER A 286 -5.20 11.44 -6.23
CA SER A 286 -4.56 11.14 -4.94
C SER A 286 -3.03 11.11 -5.04
N LEU A 287 -2.50 10.61 -6.18
CA LEU A 287 -1.07 10.58 -6.49
C LEU A 287 -0.50 11.94 -6.94
N VAL A 288 -1.34 12.95 -7.11
CA VAL A 288 -0.93 14.37 -7.14
C VAL A 288 -0.91 14.94 -5.73
N ALA A 289 -2.01 14.83 -5.00
CA ALA A 289 -2.21 15.48 -3.70
C ALA A 289 -1.26 14.95 -2.60
N GLY A 290 -1.10 13.62 -2.53
CA GLY A 290 -0.27 12.97 -1.52
C GLY A 290 1.20 13.36 -1.64
N PRO A 291 1.87 13.11 -2.78
CA PRO A 291 3.24 13.52 -3.01
C PRO A 291 3.50 15.01 -2.81
N LEU A 292 2.63 15.90 -3.31
CA LEU A 292 2.77 17.34 -3.09
C LEU A 292 2.73 17.72 -1.60
N ARG A 293 1.97 17.00 -0.79
CA ARG A 293 1.91 17.19 0.65
C ARG A 293 3.18 16.66 1.36
N LEU A 294 3.72 15.52 0.92
CA LEU A 294 4.94 14.96 1.49
C LEU A 294 6.17 15.85 1.28
N ILE A 295 6.28 16.53 0.14
CA ILE A 295 7.41 17.45 -0.13
C ILE A 295 7.36 18.74 0.68
N GLU A 296 6.25 19.08 1.31
CA GLU A 296 6.15 20.19 2.27
C GLU A 296 6.81 19.85 3.62
N GLY A 297 6.96 18.55 3.91
CA GLY A 297 7.61 18.02 5.10
C GLY A 297 9.10 17.72 4.91
N ASP A 298 9.58 16.74 5.66
CA ASP A 298 10.99 16.31 5.68
C ASP A 298 11.19 14.93 5.02
N PHE A 299 10.31 14.55 4.09
CA PHE A 299 10.42 13.26 3.39
C PHE A 299 11.75 13.14 2.63
N PRO A 300 12.50 12.02 2.76
CA PRO A 300 13.89 11.92 2.28
C PRO A 300 14.07 11.99 0.75
N ASN A 301 13.01 11.76 -0.02
CA ASN A 301 13.05 11.77 -1.49
C ASN A 301 12.02 12.74 -2.09
N PRO A 302 12.22 14.06 -1.94
CA PRO A 302 11.28 15.05 -2.47
C PRO A 302 11.25 15.09 -4.01
N ASP A 303 12.34 14.74 -4.69
CA ASP A 303 12.40 14.76 -6.15
C ASP A 303 11.57 13.61 -6.74
N GLY A 304 11.69 12.40 -6.21
CA GLY A 304 10.82 11.28 -6.60
C GLY A 304 9.33 11.58 -6.34
N MET A 305 9.00 12.29 -5.25
CA MET A 305 7.62 12.71 -5.00
C MET A 305 7.15 13.75 -6.04
N ARG A 306 8.01 14.67 -6.49
CA ARG A 306 7.66 15.61 -7.58
C ARG A 306 7.41 14.88 -8.90
N GLU A 307 8.24 13.90 -9.24
CA GLU A 307 8.06 13.08 -10.45
C GLU A 307 6.74 12.32 -10.42
N ILE A 308 6.37 11.73 -9.29
CA ILE A 308 5.08 11.04 -9.11
C ILE A 308 3.94 12.04 -9.28
N ALA A 309 3.98 13.20 -8.62
CA ALA A 309 2.95 14.22 -8.73
C ALA A 309 2.79 14.71 -10.17
N GLU A 310 3.87 15.04 -10.85
CA GLU A 310 3.86 15.56 -12.22
C GLU A 310 3.31 14.55 -13.22
N SER A 311 3.80 13.31 -13.17
CA SER A 311 3.33 12.24 -14.05
C SER A 311 1.82 11.99 -13.90
N ASN A 312 1.33 12.01 -12.66
CA ASN A 312 -0.10 11.80 -12.39
C ASN A 312 -0.96 13.02 -12.73
N LEU A 313 -0.42 14.22 -12.58
CA LEU A 313 -1.10 15.46 -13.00
C LEU A 313 -1.34 15.49 -14.51
N VAL A 314 -0.33 15.14 -15.31
CA VAL A 314 -0.49 14.99 -16.78
C VAL A 314 -1.63 14.01 -17.07
N ARG A 315 -1.68 12.87 -16.39
CA ARG A 315 -2.75 11.88 -16.55
C ARG A 315 -4.13 12.40 -16.17
N VAL A 316 -4.24 13.19 -15.11
CA VAL A 316 -5.51 13.85 -14.73
C VAL A 316 -5.99 14.74 -15.87
N LEU A 317 -5.13 15.60 -16.42
CA LEU A 317 -5.49 16.51 -17.52
C LEU A 317 -5.87 15.75 -18.80
N GLU A 318 -5.13 14.71 -19.17
CA GLU A 318 -5.47 13.83 -20.31
C GLU A 318 -6.85 13.17 -20.14
N LEU A 319 -7.18 12.71 -18.94
CA LEU A 319 -8.48 12.10 -18.63
C LEU A 319 -9.65 13.10 -18.70
N MET A 320 -9.34 14.40 -18.62
CA MET A 320 -10.28 15.50 -18.83
C MET A 320 -10.35 15.95 -20.30
N GLY A 321 -9.52 15.40 -21.20
CA GLY A 321 -9.46 15.78 -22.62
C GLY A 321 -8.66 17.06 -22.88
N ARG A 322 -7.70 17.35 -22.04
CA ARG A 322 -6.82 18.54 -22.11
C ARG A 322 -5.37 18.18 -22.39
#